data_53eeff04d5f7f7d383444870c3a0339c
#
_entry.id   53eeff04d5f7f7d383444870c3a0339c
#
_cell.length_a   1.000
_cell.length_b   1.000
_cell.length_c   1.000
_cell.angle_alpha   90.00
_cell.angle_beta   90.00
_cell.angle_gamma   90.00
#
_symmetry.space_group_name_H-M   'P 1'
#
loop_
_entity.id
_entity.type
_entity.pdbx_description
1 polymer ?
#
loop_
_entity_poly.entity_id
_entity_poly.type
_entity_poly.pdbx_seq_one_letter_code
_entity_poly.pdbx_strand_id
1 'polypeptide(L)'
;RVLVYASGKNRGGLSQSIIDHWETAIYEDDLWRLFLGTQQPPADWHGISFDENTWTSAPGGFGYGDDDDNTLVPDTTTSFYYRRIFTVTDPTKLDSAILSMDYDDGFIAYLNGVEIARSSNMPDGAVDYLTDTQTDHEAQMDVGGNPDGFHTSKAKMASLLVVGQYVLAIEVHNVVPPSSDLSGRTWLHFGINSSDVFYGPNPPFFGNVTTTAYHTNFKIGFGETVTLYGADGSLIDSI
;
A
#
# COMPACT_ATOMS: atom_id res chain seq x y z
N ARG A 1 0.49 -3.95 17.31
CA ARG A 1 -0.06 -5.00 16.44
C ARG A 1 0.98 -6.11 16.33
N VAL A 2 0.64 -7.34 16.68
CA VAL A 2 1.53 -8.50 16.52
C VAL A 2 1.15 -9.17 15.21
N LEU A 3 2.08 -9.26 14.26
CA LEU A 3 1.87 -10.03 13.04
C LEU A 3 2.38 -11.47 13.25
N VAL A 4 1.51 -12.45 13.05
CA VAL A 4 1.85 -13.87 13.14
C VAL A 4 1.79 -14.48 11.74
N TYR A 5 2.90 -15.07 11.28
CA TYR A 5 2.99 -15.74 9.99
C TYR A 5 3.03 -17.26 10.17
N ALA A 6 2.18 -17.99 9.43
CA ALA A 6 2.27 -19.43 9.31
C ALA A 6 3.18 -19.81 8.12
N SER A 7 4.37 -20.34 8.36
CA SER A 7 5.37 -20.64 7.30
C SER A 7 5.08 -21.92 6.49
N GLY A 8 4.15 -22.77 6.92
CA GLY A 8 3.83 -24.03 6.28
C GLY A 8 4.97 -25.07 6.22
N LYS A 9 6.12 -24.81 6.85
CA LYS A 9 7.26 -25.73 6.89
C LYS A 9 7.46 -26.24 8.31
N ASN A 10 7.28 -27.54 8.49
CA ASN A 10 7.54 -28.21 9.77
C ASN A 10 9.07 -28.38 10.00
N ARG A 11 9.74 -27.25 10.28
CA ARG A 11 11.15 -27.25 10.69
C ARG A 11 11.19 -26.57 12.05
N GLY A 12 11.14 -27.39 13.12
CA GLY A 12 11.16 -26.91 14.50
C GLY A 12 12.17 -25.78 14.74
N GLY A 13 11.66 -24.60 14.98
CA GLY A 13 12.41 -23.38 15.22
C GLY A 13 11.61 -22.14 14.79
N LEU A 14 11.68 -21.10 15.59
CA LEU A 14 11.19 -19.77 15.22
C LEU A 14 12.14 -19.22 14.13
N SER A 15 11.67 -19.10 12.90
CA SER A 15 12.37 -18.30 11.89
C SER A 15 12.03 -16.83 12.18
N GLN A 16 12.95 -16.08 12.74
CA GLN A 16 12.82 -14.63 12.81
C GLN A 16 12.84 -14.08 11.38
N SER A 17 11.82 -13.33 11.01
CA SER A 17 11.97 -12.30 9.99
C SER A 17 12.93 -11.27 10.58
N ILE A 18 14.13 -11.15 10.01
CA ILE A 18 15.18 -10.30 10.55
C ILE A 18 14.98 -8.91 9.93
N ILE A 19 13.88 -8.27 10.26
CA ILE A 19 13.75 -6.84 10.03
C ILE A 19 14.48 -6.15 11.17
N ASP A 20 15.58 -5.47 10.85
CA ASP A 20 16.32 -4.64 11.77
C ASP A 20 15.54 -3.36 12.05
N HIS A 21 15.10 -2.68 10.99
CA HIS A 21 14.31 -1.48 11.07
C HIS A 21 13.43 -1.28 9.81
N TRP A 22 12.54 -0.30 9.88
CA TRP A 22 11.70 0.11 8.74
C TRP A 22 12.13 1.46 8.22
N GLU A 23 12.02 1.64 6.90
CA GLU A 23 12.31 2.89 6.19
C GLU A 23 11.20 3.20 5.19
N THR A 24 11.02 4.47 4.90
CA THR A 24 10.02 4.95 3.94
C THR A 24 10.70 5.33 2.63
N ALA A 25 10.36 4.61 1.56
CA ALA A 25 10.90 4.82 0.23
C ALA A 25 10.10 5.86 -0.58
N ILE A 26 8.82 5.99 -0.29
CA ILE A 26 7.91 6.94 -0.94
C ILE A 26 7.05 7.59 0.14
N TYR A 27 6.95 8.91 0.08
CA TYR A 27 6.09 9.72 0.94
C TYR A 27 4.92 10.30 0.14
N GLU A 28 3.82 10.57 0.83
CA GLU A 28 2.64 11.16 0.17
C GLU A 28 2.95 12.47 -0.54
N ASP A 29 3.70 13.35 0.14
CA ASP A 29 4.06 14.72 -0.32
C ASP A 29 5.19 14.76 -1.35
N ASP A 30 5.73 13.62 -1.74
CA ASP A 30 6.67 13.50 -2.86
C ASP A 30 6.04 14.04 -4.16
N LEU A 31 6.89 14.40 -5.14
CA LEU A 31 6.40 14.75 -6.47
C LEU A 31 5.98 13.49 -7.23
N TRP A 32 4.70 13.46 -7.59
CA TRP A 32 4.09 12.41 -8.39
C TRP A 32 3.69 12.91 -9.78
N ARG A 33 3.33 11.99 -10.65
CA ARG A 33 2.66 12.26 -11.91
C ARG A 33 1.19 11.91 -11.76
N LEU A 34 0.33 12.91 -11.92
CA LEU A 34 -1.12 12.82 -11.79
C LEU A 34 -1.80 12.85 -13.16
N PHE A 35 -2.83 11.99 -13.31
CA PHE A 35 -3.75 11.97 -14.44
C PHE A 35 -5.18 11.88 -13.91
N LEU A 36 -6.02 12.86 -14.26
CA LEU A 36 -7.43 12.83 -13.90
C LEU A 36 -8.18 11.85 -14.80
N GLY A 37 -9.08 11.06 -14.22
CA GLY A 37 -9.89 10.05 -14.91
C GLY A 37 -10.98 10.63 -15.81
N THR A 38 -10.63 11.61 -16.65
CA THR A 38 -11.54 12.16 -17.66
C THR A 38 -11.64 11.29 -18.92
N GLN A 39 -10.76 10.32 -19.01
CA GLN A 39 -10.71 9.27 -20.04
C GLN A 39 -9.84 8.10 -19.52
N GLN A 40 -9.94 6.97 -20.20
CA GLN A 40 -9.08 5.81 -19.88
C GLN A 40 -7.61 6.16 -20.11
N PRO A 41 -6.72 5.97 -19.11
CA PRO A 41 -5.29 6.09 -19.34
C PRO A 41 -4.80 4.98 -20.30
N PRO A 42 -3.64 5.17 -20.98
CA PRO A 42 -3.04 4.10 -21.78
C PRO A 42 -2.82 2.83 -20.96
N ALA A 43 -3.00 1.64 -21.56
CA ALA A 43 -2.98 0.36 -20.83
C ALA A 43 -1.66 0.04 -20.10
N ASP A 44 -0.55 0.65 -20.49
CA ASP A 44 0.78 0.50 -19.89
C ASP A 44 1.13 1.59 -18.85
N TRP A 45 0.16 2.42 -18.44
CA TRP A 45 0.36 3.55 -17.53
C TRP A 45 1.02 3.18 -16.19
N HIS A 46 0.80 1.96 -15.72
CA HIS A 46 1.37 1.44 -14.47
C HIS A 46 2.74 0.75 -14.67
N GLY A 47 3.29 0.73 -15.89
CA GLY A 47 4.58 0.15 -16.23
C GLY A 47 5.73 1.16 -16.16
N ILE A 48 6.96 0.68 -15.89
CA ILE A 48 8.15 1.54 -15.77
C ILE A 48 8.54 2.24 -17.10
N SER A 49 8.21 1.65 -18.24
CA SER A 49 8.55 2.19 -19.56
C SER A 49 7.54 3.20 -20.11
N PHE A 50 6.44 3.46 -19.38
CA PHE A 50 5.43 4.43 -19.79
C PHE A 50 5.99 5.85 -19.81
N ASP A 51 5.70 6.61 -20.87
CA ASP A 51 6.07 8.02 -20.98
C ASP A 51 5.07 8.92 -20.23
N GLU A 52 5.44 9.32 -19.03
CA GLU A 52 4.64 10.15 -18.12
C GLU A 52 4.72 11.66 -18.35
N ASN A 53 5.41 12.13 -19.41
CA ASN A 53 5.66 13.55 -19.62
C ASN A 53 4.39 14.39 -19.85
N THR A 54 3.30 13.75 -20.29
CA THR A 54 1.99 14.39 -20.48
C THR A 54 1.16 14.47 -19.20
N TRP A 55 1.57 13.78 -18.13
CA TRP A 55 0.89 13.81 -16.83
C TRP A 55 1.34 15.00 -16.00
N THR A 56 0.44 15.55 -15.21
CA THR A 56 0.72 16.70 -14.35
C THR A 56 1.69 16.31 -13.23
N SER A 57 2.75 17.09 -13.02
CA SER A 57 3.63 16.92 -11.87
C SER A 57 3.11 17.74 -10.70
N ALA A 58 2.79 17.09 -9.59
CA ALA A 58 2.28 17.71 -8.38
C ALA A 58 2.71 16.95 -7.12
N PRO A 59 2.76 17.61 -5.94
CA PRO A 59 2.87 16.92 -4.67
C PRO A 59 1.70 15.94 -4.50
N GLY A 60 1.97 14.74 -3.97
CA GLY A 60 0.90 13.78 -3.66
C GLY A 60 0.06 14.21 -2.45
N GLY A 61 -0.89 13.36 -2.04
CA GLY A 61 -2.02 13.77 -1.23
C GLY A 61 -3.04 14.46 -2.14
N PHE A 62 -3.66 13.66 -3.03
CA PHE A 62 -4.60 14.13 -4.04
C PHE A 62 -6.02 13.90 -3.55
N GLY A 63 -6.88 14.91 -3.68
CA GLY A 63 -8.29 14.74 -3.31
C GLY A 63 -9.09 16.02 -3.34
N TYR A 64 -10.30 15.96 -2.78
CA TYR A 64 -11.18 17.09 -2.49
C TYR A 64 -12.15 16.70 -1.36
N GLY A 65 -12.59 17.67 -0.57
CA GLY A 65 -13.74 17.56 0.34
C GLY A 65 -13.41 17.48 1.83
N ASP A 66 -12.22 17.04 2.23
CA ASP A 66 -11.79 16.80 3.60
C ASP A 66 -10.75 17.81 4.16
N ASP A 67 -10.35 18.81 3.34
CA ASP A 67 -9.47 19.93 3.70
C ASP A 67 -8.02 19.54 4.10
N ASP A 68 -7.57 18.29 3.85
CA ASP A 68 -6.22 17.83 4.19
C ASP A 68 -5.36 17.45 2.96
N ASP A 69 -5.89 17.64 1.74
CA ASP A 69 -5.22 17.37 0.49
C ASP A 69 -4.11 18.39 0.17
N ASN A 70 -2.92 17.90 -0.22
CA ASN A 70 -1.84 18.76 -0.71
C ASN A 70 -2.09 19.28 -2.14
N THR A 71 -2.77 18.48 -2.95
CA THR A 71 -3.12 18.83 -4.33
C THR A 71 -4.60 18.56 -4.58
N LEU A 72 -5.37 19.65 -4.71
CA LEU A 72 -6.81 19.56 -4.97
C LEU A 72 -7.07 19.07 -6.39
N VAL A 73 -7.96 18.09 -6.53
CA VAL A 73 -8.57 17.68 -7.78
C VAL A 73 -9.99 18.27 -7.89
N PRO A 74 -10.59 18.41 -9.11
CA PRO A 74 -11.97 18.90 -9.23
C PRO A 74 -12.96 18.03 -8.46
N ASP A 75 -13.96 18.64 -7.82
CA ASP A 75 -15.05 17.98 -7.07
C ASP A 75 -15.99 17.10 -7.93
N THR A 76 -15.79 17.10 -9.22
CA THR A 76 -16.47 16.23 -10.20
C THR A 76 -15.63 15.01 -10.61
N THR A 77 -14.48 14.82 -9.97
CA THR A 77 -13.57 13.71 -10.29
C THR A 77 -14.16 12.40 -9.77
N THR A 78 -14.31 11.40 -10.65
CA THR A 78 -14.78 10.04 -10.31
C THR A 78 -13.65 9.06 -10.12
N SER A 79 -12.51 9.32 -10.77
CA SER A 79 -11.29 8.56 -10.58
C SER A 79 -10.07 9.41 -10.92
N PHE A 80 -8.93 9.08 -10.33
CA PHE A 80 -7.65 9.65 -10.73
C PHE A 80 -6.52 8.61 -10.59
N TYR A 81 -5.45 8.85 -11.32
CA TYR A 81 -4.31 7.96 -11.46
C TYR A 81 -3.05 8.73 -11.12
N TYR A 82 -2.17 8.14 -10.32
CA TYR A 82 -0.89 8.76 -10.03
C TYR A 82 0.22 7.74 -9.93
N ARG A 83 1.43 8.18 -10.24
CA ARG A 83 2.58 7.29 -10.30
C ARG A 83 3.85 7.99 -9.87
N ARG A 84 4.77 7.22 -9.29
CA ARG A 84 6.07 7.70 -8.87
C ARG A 84 7.16 6.67 -9.12
N ILE A 85 8.29 7.12 -9.67
CA ILE A 85 9.47 6.28 -9.87
C ILE A 85 10.37 6.37 -8.64
N PHE A 86 10.88 5.22 -8.19
CA PHE A 86 11.86 5.10 -7.12
C PHE A 86 12.92 4.06 -7.47
N THR A 87 14.00 3.95 -6.70
CA THR A 87 15.13 3.06 -6.99
C THR A 87 15.30 2.03 -5.88
N VAL A 88 15.47 0.76 -6.28
CA VAL A 88 15.90 -0.33 -5.41
C VAL A 88 17.38 -0.61 -5.68
N THR A 89 18.24 -0.37 -4.69
CA THR A 89 19.69 -0.54 -4.82
C THR A 89 20.17 -1.92 -4.39
N ASP A 90 19.53 -2.52 -3.39
CA ASP A 90 19.83 -3.89 -2.93
C ASP A 90 18.54 -4.61 -2.47
N PRO A 91 17.87 -5.36 -3.34
CA PRO A 91 16.65 -6.08 -2.98
C PRO A 91 16.87 -7.21 -1.95
N THR A 92 18.12 -7.67 -1.76
CA THR A 92 18.43 -8.71 -0.76
C THR A 92 18.31 -8.21 0.67
N LYS A 93 18.29 -6.88 0.84
CA LYS A 93 18.11 -6.21 2.13
C LYS A 93 16.66 -5.90 2.47
N LEU A 94 15.74 -6.08 1.52
CA LEU A 94 14.32 -5.81 1.70
C LEU A 94 13.60 -7.10 2.10
N ASP A 95 13.09 -7.16 3.34
CA ASP A 95 12.44 -8.36 3.88
C ASP A 95 10.92 -8.36 3.68
N SER A 96 10.29 -7.20 3.73
CA SER A 96 8.87 -7.02 3.44
C SER A 96 8.57 -5.57 3.06
N ALA A 97 7.36 -5.32 2.57
CA ALA A 97 6.87 -3.98 2.33
C ALA A 97 5.50 -3.77 2.96
N ILE A 98 5.22 -2.52 3.32
CA ILE A 98 3.89 -2.05 3.70
C ILE A 98 3.57 -0.86 2.80
N LEU A 99 2.50 -0.97 2.04
CA LEU A 99 1.85 0.17 1.40
C LEU A 99 0.88 0.74 2.43
N SER A 100 1.09 1.98 2.86
CA SER A 100 0.12 2.70 3.68
C SER A 100 -0.71 3.58 2.76
N MET A 101 -2.04 3.44 2.85
CA MET A 101 -3.01 4.18 2.06
C MET A 101 -4.04 4.82 2.99
N ASP A 102 -4.19 6.14 2.87
CA ASP A 102 -5.38 6.84 3.33
C ASP A 102 -6.17 7.19 2.07
N TYR A 103 -7.38 6.67 1.96
CA TYR A 103 -8.13 6.71 0.71
C TYR A 103 -9.64 6.80 0.94
N ASP A 104 -10.28 7.43 0.02
CA ASP A 104 -11.72 7.59 -0.14
C ASP A 104 -12.04 7.53 -1.64
N ASP A 105 -12.84 6.60 -2.17
CA ASP A 105 -13.46 5.42 -1.50
C ASP A 105 -12.65 4.14 -1.71
N GLY A 106 -12.02 3.97 -2.86
CA GLY A 106 -11.32 2.74 -3.20
C GLY A 106 -10.09 2.96 -4.07
N PHE A 107 -9.18 1.98 -4.06
CA PHE A 107 -7.95 2.07 -4.84
C PHE A 107 -7.45 0.71 -5.32
N ILE A 108 -6.57 0.76 -6.34
CA ILE A 108 -5.71 -0.36 -6.75
C ILE A 108 -4.28 0.15 -6.90
N ALA A 109 -3.32 -0.61 -6.39
CA ALA A 109 -1.90 -0.27 -6.42
C ALA A 109 -1.08 -1.30 -7.19
N TYR A 110 -0.16 -0.80 -8.02
CA TYR A 110 0.70 -1.60 -8.87
C TYR A 110 2.18 -1.27 -8.65
N LEU A 111 3.02 -2.31 -8.67
CA LEU A 111 4.46 -2.18 -8.70
C LEU A 111 4.99 -2.73 -10.04
N ASN A 112 5.52 -1.85 -10.90
CA ASN A 112 5.93 -2.20 -12.27
C ASN A 112 4.87 -3.00 -13.05
N GLY A 113 3.60 -2.60 -12.94
CA GLY A 113 2.49 -3.24 -13.64
C GLY A 113 1.91 -4.48 -12.96
N VAL A 114 2.47 -4.90 -11.83
CA VAL A 114 1.94 -6.03 -11.05
C VAL A 114 1.12 -5.49 -9.89
N GLU A 115 -0.15 -5.87 -9.80
CA GLU A 115 -1.03 -5.50 -8.68
C GLU A 115 -0.47 -6.03 -7.35
N ILE A 116 -0.27 -5.13 -6.40
CA ILE A 116 0.25 -5.45 -5.07
C ILE A 116 -0.77 -5.26 -3.95
N ALA A 117 -1.74 -4.38 -4.16
CA ALA A 117 -2.83 -4.13 -3.21
C ALA A 117 -4.08 -3.67 -3.96
N ARG A 118 -5.24 -3.94 -3.36
CA ARG A 118 -6.56 -3.50 -3.80
C ARG A 118 -7.43 -3.32 -2.56
N SER A 119 -8.20 -2.25 -2.48
CA SER A 119 -9.22 -2.10 -1.43
C SER A 119 -10.33 -3.13 -1.63
N SER A 120 -10.91 -3.60 -0.53
CA SER A 120 -11.87 -4.71 -0.56
C SER A 120 -13.21 -4.36 -1.21
N ASN A 121 -13.49 -3.08 -1.40
CA ASN A 121 -14.69 -2.55 -2.04
C ASN A 121 -14.52 -2.26 -3.55
N MET A 122 -13.30 -2.42 -4.10
CA MET A 122 -13.11 -2.44 -5.54
C MET A 122 -13.60 -3.76 -6.14
N PRO A 123 -14.28 -3.75 -7.31
CA PRO A 123 -14.68 -4.97 -7.98
C PRO A 123 -13.48 -5.83 -8.39
N ASP A 124 -13.67 -7.14 -8.45
CA ASP A 124 -12.66 -8.06 -8.95
C ASP A 124 -12.39 -7.86 -10.45
N GLY A 125 -11.14 -8.09 -10.85
CA GLY A 125 -10.73 -8.06 -12.27
C GLY A 125 -10.33 -6.66 -12.76
N ALA A 126 -10.41 -6.46 -14.07
CA ALA A 126 -10.05 -5.20 -14.71
C ALA A 126 -11.12 -4.13 -14.46
N VAL A 127 -10.66 -2.92 -14.19
CA VAL A 127 -11.49 -1.72 -14.01
C VAL A 127 -11.16 -0.69 -15.09
N ASP A 128 -12.02 0.28 -15.26
CA ASP A 128 -11.82 1.44 -16.13
C ASP A 128 -12.06 2.74 -15.34
N TYR A 129 -11.81 3.88 -15.97
CA TYR A 129 -11.92 5.20 -15.34
C TYR A 129 -13.33 5.60 -14.87
N LEU A 130 -14.36 4.85 -15.26
CA LEU A 130 -15.76 5.03 -14.85
C LEU A 130 -16.22 3.98 -13.85
N THR A 131 -15.34 3.10 -13.42
CA THR A 131 -15.69 2.06 -12.45
C THR A 131 -15.87 2.69 -11.06
N ASP A 132 -17.05 2.53 -10.49
CA ASP A 132 -17.34 2.93 -9.12
C ASP A 132 -16.94 1.83 -8.13
N THR A 133 -16.69 2.19 -6.87
CA THR A 133 -16.52 1.19 -5.79
C THR A 133 -17.88 0.58 -5.42
N GLN A 134 -17.85 -0.59 -4.77
CA GLN A 134 -19.07 -1.32 -4.38
C GLN A 134 -19.71 -0.77 -3.09
N THR A 135 -18.93 -0.14 -2.24
CA THR A 135 -19.34 0.45 -0.96
C THR A 135 -18.43 1.63 -0.64
N ASP A 136 -18.92 2.54 0.21
CA ASP A 136 -18.15 3.65 0.74
C ASP A 136 -16.96 3.18 1.58
N HIS A 137 -15.92 4.00 1.60
CA HIS A 137 -14.81 3.93 2.54
C HIS A 137 -14.28 5.34 2.78
N GLU A 138 -14.27 5.77 4.02
CA GLU A 138 -13.82 7.10 4.42
C GLU A 138 -12.31 7.11 4.73
N ALA A 139 -11.62 8.14 4.26
CA ALA A 139 -10.26 8.45 4.71
C ALA A 139 -10.25 8.67 6.23
N GLN A 140 -9.13 8.45 6.89
CA GLN A 140 -9.06 8.47 8.36
C GLN A 140 -8.14 9.55 8.92
N MET A 141 -7.21 10.07 8.13
CA MET A 141 -6.19 10.96 8.66
C MET A 141 -6.71 12.37 8.89
N ASP A 142 -7.72 12.82 8.14
CA ASP A 142 -8.44 14.08 8.33
C ASP A 142 -9.09 14.19 9.72
N VAL A 143 -9.58 13.06 10.25
CA VAL A 143 -10.17 12.95 11.60
C VAL A 143 -9.19 12.47 12.67
N GLY A 144 -7.89 12.42 12.36
CA GLY A 144 -6.82 12.04 13.28
C GLY A 144 -6.60 10.55 13.43
N GLY A 145 -7.10 9.75 12.50
CA GLY A 145 -6.82 8.31 12.37
C GLY A 145 -5.46 8.02 11.74
N ASN A 146 -5.24 6.80 11.33
CA ASN A 146 -4.04 6.35 10.63
C ASN A 146 -4.43 5.70 9.30
N PRO A 147 -3.55 5.78 8.28
CA PRO A 147 -3.79 5.11 7.02
C PRO A 147 -3.86 3.59 7.17
N ASP A 148 -4.57 2.93 6.28
CA ASP A 148 -4.60 1.48 6.19
C ASP A 148 -3.29 0.90 5.69
N GLY A 149 -2.87 -0.25 6.25
CA GLY A 149 -1.62 -0.92 5.91
C GLY A 149 -1.82 -2.18 5.10
N PHE A 150 -1.29 -2.20 3.87
CA PHE A 150 -1.33 -3.36 2.97
C PHE A 150 0.04 -4.03 2.91
N HIS A 151 0.12 -5.23 3.46
CA HIS A 151 1.40 -5.93 3.66
C HIS A 151 1.78 -6.79 2.45
N THR A 152 3.02 -6.66 2.00
CA THR A 152 3.62 -7.53 0.97
C THR A 152 4.75 -8.37 1.58
N SER A 153 4.62 -9.70 1.49
CA SER A 153 5.56 -10.64 2.08
C SER A 153 6.93 -10.65 1.37
N LYS A 154 7.98 -11.09 2.10
CA LYS A 154 9.33 -11.29 1.54
C LYS A 154 9.33 -12.11 0.27
N ALA A 155 8.55 -13.20 0.22
CA ALA A 155 8.49 -14.07 -0.95
C ALA A 155 7.95 -13.35 -2.18
N LYS A 156 6.90 -12.53 -2.02
CA LYS A 156 6.35 -11.71 -3.11
C LYS A 156 7.34 -10.60 -3.50
N MET A 157 7.97 -9.93 -2.53
CA MET A 157 8.99 -8.91 -2.81
C MET A 157 10.18 -9.49 -3.60
N ALA A 158 10.71 -10.64 -3.17
CA ALA A 158 11.82 -11.30 -3.86
C ALA A 158 11.48 -11.76 -5.29
N SER A 159 10.21 -12.00 -5.60
CA SER A 159 9.76 -12.31 -6.96
C SER A 159 9.57 -11.09 -7.85
N LEU A 160 9.41 -9.90 -7.25
CA LEU A 160 9.13 -8.66 -7.96
C LEU A 160 10.37 -7.76 -8.11
N LEU A 161 11.28 -7.77 -7.11
CA LEU A 161 12.36 -6.80 -7.02
C LEU A 161 13.71 -7.36 -7.46
N VAL A 162 14.37 -6.60 -8.32
CA VAL A 162 15.79 -6.70 -8.67
C VAL A 162 16.43 -5.32 -8.50
N VAL A 163 17.73 -5.18 -8.63
CA VAL A 163 18.37 -3.86 -8.64
C VAL A 163 17.86 -3.05 -9.83
N GLY A 164 17.38 -1.82 -9.59
CA GLY A 164 16.90 -0.97 -10.67
C GLY A 164 15.84 0.05 -10.26
N GLN A 165 15.23 0.66 -11.27
CA GLN A 165 14.12 1.59 -11.10
C GLN A 165 12.77 0.85 -11.12
N TYR A 166 11.86 1.32 -10.28
CA TYR A 166 10.49 0.84 -10.13
C TYR A 166 9.52 1.99 -10.19
N VAL A 167 8.31 1.72 -10.65
CA VAL A 167 7.18 2.62 -10.53
C VAL A 167 6.16 2.03 -9.55
N LEU A 168 5.80 2.82 -8.55
CA LEU A 168 4.55 2.63 -7.80
C LEU A 168 3.48 3.44 -8.51
N ALA A 169 2.40 2.79 -8.89
CA ALA A 169 1.29 3.39 -9.62
C ALA A 169 -0.02 3.05 -8.92
N ILE A 170 -0.88 4.05 -8.76
CA ILE A 170 -2.13 3.95 -7.98
C ILE A 170 -3.26 4.49 -8.85
N GLU A 171 -4.40 3.84 -8.81
CA GLU A 171 -5.69 4.39 -9.23
C GLU A 171 -6.63 4.47 -8.04
N VAL A 172 -7.35 5.58 -7.94
CA VAL A 172 -8.36 5.85 -6.90
C VAL A 172 -9.70 6.05 -7.57
N HIS A 173 -10.75 5.49 -6.99
CA HIS A 173 -12.09 5.47 -7.53
C HIS A 173 -13.11 5.87 -6.47
N ASN A 174 -14.06 6.69 -6.86
CA ASN A 174 -15.19 7.11 -6.06
C ASN A 174 -16.30 6.05 -6.01
N VAL A 175 -17.17 6.09 -5.01
CA VAL A 175 -18.30 5.16 -4.88
C VAL A 175 -19.41 5.46 -5.87
N VAL A 176 -19.90 6.67 -5.93
CA VAL A 176 -20.95 7.15 -6.86
C VAL A 176 -20.85 8.66 -6.98
N PRO A 177 -20.84 9.24 -8.18
CA PRO A 177 -20.96 10.69 -8.34
C PRO A 177 -22.41 11.19 -8.07
N PRO A 178 -22.58 12.34 -7.39
CA PRO A 178 -21.57 13.11 -6.71
C PRO A 178 -21.29 12.59 -5.31
N SER A 179 -20.04 12.28 -4.99
CA SER A 179 -19.59 12.09 -3.61
C SER A 179 -19.21 13.43 -2.98
N SER A 180 -19.19 13.49 -1.64
CA SER A 180 -18.77 14.68 -0.88
C SER A 180 -17.26 14.93 -1.00
N ASP A 181 -16.49 13.86 -1.18
CA ASP A 181 -15.05 13.79 -1.10
C ASP A 181 -14.46 12.69 -1.97
N LEU A 182 -13.15 12.70 -2.12
CA LEU A 182 -12.34 11.67 -2.78
C LEU A 182 -10.89 11.92 -2.36
N SER A 183 -10.19 10.93 -1.81
CA SER A 183 -8.83 11.12 -1.31
C SER A 183 -7.90 9.95 -1.67
N GLY A 184 -6.60 10.27 -1.87
CA GLY A 184 -5.56 9.28 -2.11
C GLY A 184 -4.19 9.74 -1.63
N ARG A 185 -3.78 9.27 -0.43
CA ARG A 185 -2.50 9.55 0.21
C ARG A 185 -1.73 8.26 0.39
N THR A 186 -0.49 8.22 -0.10
CA THR A 186 0.27 6.97 -0.26
C THR A 186 1.67 7.05 0.31
N TRP A 187 2.06 6.02 1.06
CA TRP A 187 3.45 5.79 1.51
C TRP A 187 3.86 4.36 1.20
N LEU A 188 5.13 4.18 0.82
CA LEU A 188 5.71 2.84 0.66
C LEU A 188 6.85 2.66 1.64
N HIS A 189 6.72 1.66 2.51
CA HIS A 189 7.70 1.33 3.53
C HIS A 189 8.34 -0.02 3.25
N PHE A 190 9.65 -0.12 3.51
CA PHE A 190 10.38 -1.38 3.46
C PHE A 190 10.93 -1.78 4.83
N GLY A 191 10.75 -3.03 5.19
CA GLY A 191 11.42 -3.66 6.32
C GLY A 191 12.84 -4.06 5.90
N ILE A 192 13.85 -3.45 6.51
CA ILE A 192 15.27 -3.64 6.19
C ILE A 192 15.86 -4.72 7.11
N ASN A 193 16.63 -5.65 6.53
CA ASN A 193 17.26 -6.76 7.27
C ASN A 193 18.75 -6.55 7.56
N SER A 194 19.21 -5.31 7.55
CA SER A 194 20.57 -4.91 7.90
C SER A 194 20.55 -3.57 8.64
N SER A 195 21.69 -3.16 9.19
CA SER A 195 21.85 -1.84 9.81
C SER A 195 22.15 -0.71 8.80
N ASP A 196 22.22 -1.03 7.51
CA ASP A 196 22.42 -0.04 6.44
C ASP A 196 21.14 0.76 6.20
N VAL A 197 21.28 2.03 5.82
CA VAL A 197 20.16 2.93 5.50
C VAL A 197 20.08 3.10 3.98
N PHE A 198 18.88 2.89 3.42
CA PHE A 198 18.60 2.95 1.97
C PHE A 198 17.63 4.06 1.61
N TYR A 199 16.68 4.39 2.50
CA TYR A 199 15.57 5.32 2.27
C TYR A 199 15.47 6.32 3.43
N GLY A 200 14.32 6.98 3.55
CA GLY A 200 14.07 7.97 4.58
C GLY A 200 13.44 7.41 5.87
N PRO A 201 13.32 8.25 6.91
CA PRO A 201 12.70 7.87 8.18
C PRO A 201 11.20 7.64 8.02
N ASN A 202 10.62 6.82 8.89
CA ASN A 202 9.17 6.61 8.87
C ASN A 202 8.40 7.85 9.34
N PRO A 203 7.21 8.12 8.75
CA PRO A 203 6.32 9.15 9.25
C PRO A 203 5.79 8.82 10.65
N PRO A 204 5.35 9.82 11.45
CA PRO A 204 4.98 9.61 12.84
C PRO A 204 3.87 8.58 13.08
N PHE A 205 2.90 8.45 12.15
CA PHE A 205 1.81 7.48 12.26
C PHE A 205 2.30 6.03 12.17
N PHE A 206 3.41 5.79 11.45
CA PHE A 206 3.95 4.44 11.28
C PHE A 206 4.41 3.84 12.61
N GLY A 207 4.72 4.68 13.59
CA GLY A 207 5.18 4.32 14.93
C GLY A 207 6.59 3.77 14.94
N ASN A 208 7.13 3.53 16.14
CA ASN A 208 8.35 2.76 16.34
C ASN A 208 7.97 1.28 16.27
N VAL A 209 7.78 0.76 15.07
CA VAL A 209 7.48 -0.66 14.87
C VAL A 209 8.78 -1.46 15.03
N THR A 210 9.12 -1.77 16.27
CA THR A 210 10.04 -2.86 16.55
C THR A 210 9.26 -4.16 16.29
N THR A 211 9.13 -4.54 15.03
CA THR A 211 8.41 -5.75 14.65
C THR A 211 9.34 -6.94 14.74
N THR A 212 9.37 -7.55 15.89
CA THR A 212 9.78 -8.95 15.94
C THR A 212 8.63 -9.76 15.35
N ALA A 213 8.75 -10.14 14.08
CA ALA A 213 7.79 -11.05 13.46
C ALA A 213 8.08 -12.48 13.93
N TYR A 214 7.10 -13.10 14.57
CA TYR A 214 7.20 -14.49 15.00
C TYR A 214 6.57 -15.41 13.95
N HIS A 215 7.35 -16.38 13.47
CA HIS A 215 6.80 -17.46 12.64
C HIS A 215 6.31 -18.59 13.55
N THR A 216 5.10 -19.09 13.26
CA THR A 216 4.60 -20.28 13.93
C THR A 216 5.28 -21.54 13.36
N ASN A 217 5.46 -22.57 14.18
CA ASN A 217 5.96 -23.88 13.76
C ASN A 217 4.84 -24.85 13.34
N PHE A 218 3.62 -24.39 13.23
CA PHE A 218 2.49 -25.20 12.78
C PHE A 218 2.05 -24.82 11.37
N LYS A 219 1.39 -25.75 10.70
CA LYS A 219 0.81 -25.60 9.38
C LYS A 219 -0.71 -25.46 9.54
N ILE A 220 -1.29 -24.46 8.87
CA ILE A 220 -2.74 -24.31 8.81
C ILE A 220 -3.25 -25.15 7.60
N GLY A 221 -4.15 -26.10 7.85
CA GLY A 221 -4.84 -26.87 6.83
C GLY A 221 -6.09 -26.12 6.30
N PHE A 222 -6.65 -26.63 5.22
CA PHE A 222 -7.90 -26.10 4.67
C PHE A 222 -9.05 -26.27 5.70
N GLY A 223 -9.73 -25.15 6.02
CA GLY A 223 -10.85 -25.15 6.97
C GLY A 223 -10.45 -25.08 8.45
N GLU A 224 -9.18 -24.88 8.77
CA GLU A 224 -8.72 -24.63 10.14
C GLU A 224 -8.77 -23.11 10.46
N THR A 225 -9.08 -22.79 11.69
CA THR A 225 -9.15 -21.42 12.20
C THR A 225 -7.92 -21.11 13.06
N VAL A 226 -7.28 -19.98 12.83
CA VAL A 226 -6.27 -19.44 13.75
C VAL A 226 -6.92 -18.43 14.67
N THR A 227 -6.73 -18.62 15.97
CA THR A 227 -7.34 -17.78 16.99
C THR A 227 -6.24 -17.19 17.87
N LEU A 228 -6.26 -15.87 18.05
CA LEU A 228 -5.36 -15.16 18.94
C LEU A 228 -6.09 -14.78 20.22
N TYR A 229 -5.54 -15.19 21.35
CA TYR A 229 -6.04 -14.84 22.68
C TYR A 229 -5.09 -13.91 23.42
N GLY A 230 -5.63 -12.99 24.21
CA GLY A 230 -4.88 -12.22 25.20
C GLY A 230 -4.37 -13.11 26.35
N ALA A 231 -3.42 -12.59 27.13
CA ALA A 231 -2.89 -13.28 28.30
C ALA A 231 -3.97 -13.53 29.38
N ASP A 232 -5.06 -12.80 29.35
CA ASP A 232 -6.25 -12.94 30.20
C ASP A 232 -7.29 -13.94 29.66
N GLY A 233 -7.00 -14.57 28.52
CA GLY A 233 -7.90 -15.51 27.85
C GLY A 233 -8.97 -14.85 26.97
N SER A 234 -8.95 -13.54 26.80
CA SER A 234 -9.88 -12.84 25.89
C SER A 234 -9.53 -13.11 24.41
N LEU A 235 -10.53 -13.32 23.57
CA LEU A 235 -10.33 -13.42 22.12
C LEU A 235 -9.90 -12.04 21.58
N ILE A 236 -8.75 -11.99 20.89
CA ILE A 236 -8.23 -10.79 20.23
C ILE A 236 -8.60 -10.81 18.76
N ASP A 237 -8.41 -11.96 18.08
CA ASP A 237 -8.66 -12.10 16.64
C ASP A 237 -8.82 -13.57 16.23
N SER A 238 -9.50 -13.82 15.10
CA SER A 238 -9.60 -15.15 14.48
C SER A 238 -9.71 -15.04 12.97
N ILE A 239 -8.99 -15.88 12.26
CA ILE A 239 -8.96 -15.97 10.80
C ILE A 239 -9.35 -17.39 10.36
#